data_7ce4d461b307c9733a1e375bbed68df5
#
_entry.id   7ce4d461b307c9733a1e375bbed68df5
#
_cell.length_a   1.000
_cell.length_b   1.000
_cell.length_c   1.000
_cell.angle_alpha   90.00
_cell.angle_beta   90.00
_cell.angle_gamma   90.00
#
_symmetry.space_group_name_H-M   'P 1'
#
loop_
_entity.id
_entity.type
_entity.pdbx_description
1 polymer ?
#
loop_
_entity_poly.entity_id
_entity_poly.type
_entity_poly.pdbx_seq_one_letter_code
_entity_poly.pdbx_strand_id
1 'polypeptide(L)'
;MNNSVKIYTSHHKPSAFLNAAIIKPLHVGKANSYNEIGCPGDDTGDNISFKNPFYCELTAHYWVWKNEELADYVGFMHYRRHLNFSEKQTFSEDTWGVVNHPCIDEEYEKIFGLNEETIQRCVEGIDILLPKKWSVTAAGSKNNYDHYERGEYLHIRDYQAAIAIVEKLYPEYSTAIKTFNDASDGYYTNMFVMRKDIFVDYSEWLFSILDNLEDAISMNNYNAQEKRVIGHIAERLFNIYIIKLQQDGELKVKELQRTFVSNETFNGALNPVFDSAVPVVISFDDNYAISGGALINSIIRHADKNKNYDIVVLENKVSYLNKTRLINLTSAHPNISLRFFDVNAFTEINSVHTRAHFSASTYARLFIPQLFRRYDKVVFIDSDTVVKADLGELLDIPLGNNLVAAVKDIVMEGFVKFSAMSASDDGVMPAGEYLQKTLNMNNPDEYFQAGIIVFN
;
A
#
# COMPACT_ATOMS: atom_id res chain seq x y z
N MET A 1 -14.26 30.03 -11.28
CA MET A 1 -13.60 29.46 -10.10
C MET A 1 -13.20 28.05 -10.50
N ASN A 2 -11.96 27.64 -10.26
CA ASN A 2 -11.57 26.25 -10.54
C ASN A 2 -12.24 25.35 -9.51
N ASN A 3 -12.89 24.27 -9.96
CA ASN A 3 -13.46 23.26 -9.08
C ASN A 3 -12.36 22.55 -8.29
N SER A 4 -12.55 22.40 -6.99
CA SER A 4 -11.65 21.58 -6.17
C SER A 4 -11.85 20.09 -6.47
N VAL A 5 -10.75 19.33 -6.55
CA VAL A 5 -10.79 17.88 -6.82
C VAL A 5 -9.93 17.15 -5.81
N LYS A 6 -10.45 16.07 -5.23
CA LYS A 6 -9.68 15.10 -4.44
C LYS A 6 -9.92 13.70 -4.98
N ILE A 7 -8.86 12.98 -5.30
CA ILE A 7 -8.91 11.60 -5.79
C ILE A 7 -8.14 10.71 -4.80
N TYR A 8 -8.76 9.64 -4.34
CA TYR A 8 -8.14 8.70 -3.40
C TYR A 8 -7.68 7.45 -4.13
N THR A 9 -6.43 7.03 -3.88
CA THR A 9 -5.91 5.75 -4.38
C THR A 9 -5.87 4.73 -3.26
N SER A 10 -6.55 3.59 -3.45
CA SER A 10 -6.65 2.53 -2.45
C SER A 10 -5.41 1.64 -2.47
N HIS A 11 -4.70 1.57 -1.35
CA HIS A 11 -3.49 0.76 -1.15
C HIS A 11 -3.70 -0.24 -0.01
N HIS A 12 -3.38 -1.50 -0.22
CA HIS A 12 -3.44 -2.55 0.81
C HIS A 12 -2.06 -3.11 1.17
N LYS A 13 -1.03 -2.64 0.47
CA LYS A 13 0.39 -2.97 0.67
C LYS A 13 1.24 -1.77 0.25
N PRO A 14 2.50 -1.68 0.69
CA PRO A 14 3.42 -0.67 0.18
C PRO A 14 3.54 -0.79 -1.35
N SER A 15 3.39 0.34 -2.03
CA SER A 15 3.44 0.44 -3.50
C SER A 15 3.75 1.89 -3.89
N ALA A 16 4.01 2.15 -5.17
CA ALA A 16 4.31 3.50 -5.64
C ALA A 16 3.13 4.45 -5.46
N PHE A 17 3.41 5.68 -5.04
CA PHE A 17 2.47 6.77 -4.94
C PHE A 17 2.62 7.73 -6.11
N LEU A 18 1.49 8.33 -6.53
CA LEU A 18 1.45 9.44 -7.48
C LEU A 18 1.81 10.76 -6.77
N ASN A 19 2.51 11.65 -7.47
CA ASN A 19 3.05 12.88 -6.87
C ASN A 19 2.04 14.04 -6.80
N ALA A 20 0.97 14.01 -7.61
CA ALA A 20 0.00 15.10 -7.65
C ALA A 20 -0.70 15.31 -6.29
N ALA A 21 -0.65 16.53 -5.76
CA ALA A 21 -1.17 16.85 -4.42
C ALA A 21 -2.67 16.57 -4.23
N ILE A 22 -3.45 16.58 -5.30
CA ILE A 22 -4.89 16.27 -5.30
C ILE A 22 -5.16 14.75 -5.30
N ILE A 23 -4.14 13.91 -5.53
CA ILE A 23 -4.25 12.45 -5.45
C ILE A 23 -3.72 12.01 -4.09
N LYS A 24 -4.60 11.39 -3.30
CA LYS A 24 -4.37 11.04 -1.90
C LYS A 24 -4.27 9.53 -1.75
N PRO A 25 -3.10 8.96 -1.44
CA PRO A 25 -3.00 7.54 -1.12
C PRO A 25 -3.66 7.26 0.24
N LEU A 26 -4.41 6.14 0.32
CA LEU A 26 -5.12 5.71 1.52
C LEU A 26 -4.92 4.21 1.74
N HIS A 27 -4.50 3.81 2.95
CA HIS A 27 -4.33 2.42 3.35
C HIS A 27 -5.68 1.81 3.70
N VAL A 28 -6.20 0.93 2.84
CA VAL A 28 -7.47 0.24 3.05
C VAL A 28 -7.30 -1.01 3.91
N GLY A 29 -8.23 -1.23 4.82
CA GLY A 29 -8.17 -2.35 5.76
C GLY A 29 -7.06 -2.21 6.80
N LYS A 30 -6.64 -0.99 7.13
CA LYS A 30 -5.59 -0.73 8.12
C LYS A 30 -5.89 -1.38 9.47
N ALA A 31 -7.16 -1.45 9.89
CA ALA A 31 -7.57 -2.12 11.13
C ALA A 31 -7.19 -3.61 11.19
N ASN A 32 -6.93 -4.26 10.05
CA ASN A 32 -6.52 -5.66 9.96
C ASN A 32 -5.01 -5.83 9.74
N SER A 33 -4.23 -4.75 9.74
CA SER A 33 -2.82 -4.77 9.37
C SER A 33 -1.94 -4.04 10.38
N TYR A 34 -0.87 -4.69 10.80
CA TYR A 34 0.20 -4.05 11.56
C TYR A 34 1.25 -3.37 10.66
N ASN A 35 1.18 -3.58 9.34
CA ASN A 35 2.15 -3.00 8.42
C ASN A 35 1.86 -1.52 8.16
N GLU A 36 2.93 -0.75 8.12
CA GLU A 36 2.93 0.61 7.60
C GLU A 36 3.15 0.59 6.08
N ILE A 37 2.45 1.45 5.37
CA ILE A 37 2.61 1.59 3.93
C ILE A 37 2.92 3.04 3.50
N GLY A 38 3.19 3.91 4.46
CA GLY A 38 3.63 5.28 4.21
C GLY A 38 2.51 6.29 3.90
N CYS A 39 1.23 5.90 4.07
CA CYS A 39 0.08 6.80 3.91
C CYS A 39 -0.95 6.61 5.04
N PRO A 40 -1.90 7.55 5.21
CA PRO A 40 -2.98 7.44 6.19
C PRO A 40 -3.81 6.17 6.02
N GLY A 41 -4.33 5.64 7.12
CA GLY A 41 -5.24 4.49 7.13
C GLY A 41 -6.72 4.90 7.13
N ASP A 42 -7.58 3.97 6.72
CA ASP A 42 -9.03 4.09 6.74
C ASP A 42 -9.66 3.64 8.07
N ASP A 43 -8.85 3.56 9.16
CA ASP A 43 -9.23 3.00 10.47
C ASP A 43 -9.51 4.07 11.54
N THR A 44 -9.60 5.35 11.14
CA THR A 44 -9.89 6.47 12.06
C THR A 44 -11.32 6.94 11.92
N GLY A 45 -11.84 7.63 12.95
CA GLY A 45 -13.21 8.19 12.93
C GLY A 45 -14.29 7.13 12.71
N ASP A 46 -15.36 7.50 12.00
CA ASP A 46 -16.41 6.56 11.58
C ASP A 46 -15.92 5.72 10.40
N ASN A 47 -15.68 4.43 10.61
CA ASN A 47 -15.03 3.57 9.63
C ASN A 47 -15.54 2.13 9.67
N ILE A 48 -15.33 1.43 8.56
CA ILE A 48 -15.55 0.00 8.38
C ILE A 48 -14.27 -0.72 7.95
N SER A 49 -13.11 -0.21 8.34
CA SER A 49 -11.78 -0.71 7.93
C SER A 49 -11.62 -2.22 8.17
N PHE A 50 -12.11 -2.74 9.31
CA PHE A 50 -12.04 -4.17 9.63
C PHE A 50 -12.85 -5.07 8.68
N LYS A 51 -13.82 -4.51 7.93
CA LYS A 51 -14.62 -5.21 6.92
C LYS A 51 -13.91 -5.32 5.57
N ASN A 52 -12.70 -4.78 5.41
CA ASN A 52 -11.97 -4.77 4.13
C ASN A 52 -11.87 -6.14 3.43
N PRO A 53 -11.73 -7.30 4.12
CA PRO A 53 -11.72 -8.60 3.45
C PRO A 53 -13.00 -8.90 2.63
N PHE A 54 -14.12 -8.23 2.94
CA PHE A 54 -15.41 -8.39 2.28
C PHE A 54 -15.75 -7.20 1.37
N TYR A 55 -15.45 -5.99 1.84
CA TYR A 55 -15.78 -4.72 1.19
C TYR A 55 -14.71 -4.22 0.22
N CYS A 56 -13.48 -4.79 0.28
CA CYS A 56 -12.36 -4.36 -0.55
C CYS A 56 -12.10 -2.84 -0.43
N GLU A 57 -11.92 -2.15 -1.54
CA GLU A 57 -11.69 -0.70 -1.64
C GLU A 57 -12.86 0.17 -1.13
N LEU A 58 -14.05 -0.40 -0.94
CA LEU A 58 -15.20 0.32 -0.41
C LEU A 58 -14.99 0.82 1.02
N THR A 59 -14.05 0.24 1.77
CA THR A 59 -13.69 0.77 3.10
C THR A 59 -13.08 2.16 3.00
N ALA A 60 -12.29 2.45 1.95
CA ALA A 60 -11.83 3.81 1.65
C ALA A 60 -12.98 4.73 1.25
N HIS A 61 -13.91 4.24 0.40
CA HIS A 61 -15.09 5.02 -0.02
C HIS A 61 -15.93 5.43 1.20
N TYR A 62 -16.22 4.49 2.12
CA TYR A 62 -16.95 4.75 3.35
C TYR A 62 -16.22 5.77 4.23
N TRP A 63 -14.93 5.57 4.45
CA TRP A 63 -14.12 6.44 5.30
C TRP A 63 -14.07 7.88 4.78
N VAL A 64 -13.88 8.07 3.47
CA VAL A 64 -13.88 9.38 2.82
C VAL A 64 -15.25 10.06 2.96
N TRP A 65 -16.33 9.32 2.72
CA TRP A 65 -17.68 9.85 2.86
C TRP A 65 -17.99 10.33 4.28
N LYS A 66 -17.50 9.61 5.30
CA LYS A 66 -17.82 9.90 6.71
C LYS A 66 -16.89 10.91 7.37
N ASN A 67 -15.62 10.99 6.96
CA ASN A 67 -14.60 11.70 7.74
C ASN A 67 -13.94 12.85 6.99
N GLU A 68 -13.99 12.91 5.64
CA GLU A 68 -13.29 13.93 4.88
C GLU A 68 -14.14 15.17 4.61
N GLU A 69 -13.49 16.34 4.61
CA GLU A 69 -14.06 17.52 3.99
C GLU A 69 -14.01 17.33 2.46
N LEU A 70 -15.20 17.09 1.88
CA LEU A 70 -15.33 16.73 0.48
C LEU A 70 -15.06 17.93 -0.44
N ALA A 71 -14.21 17.73 -1.45
CA ALA A 71 -14.00 18.66 -2.56
C ALA A 71 -15.23 18.70 -3.49
N ASP A 72 -15.28 19.67 -4.43
CA ASP A 72 -16.37 19.78 -5.43
C ASP A 72 -16.49 18.50 -6.27
N TYR A 73 -15.35 17.82 -6.51
CA TYR A 73 -15.27 16.49 -7.13
C TYR A 73 -14.50 15.54 -6.23
N VAL A 74 -15.06 14.33 -6.07
CA VAL A 74 -14.47 13.23 -5.31
C VAL A 74 -14.24 12.04 -6.24
N GLY A 75 -13.04 11.45 -6.17
CA GLY A 75 -12.71 10.32 -7.03
C GLY A 75 -12.00 9.19 -6.30
N PHE A 76 -12.06 7.99 -6.91
CA PHE A 76 -11.36 6.79 -6.44
C PHE A 76 -10.64 6.10 -7.59
N MET A 77 -9.43 5.69 -7.31
CA MET A 77 -8.58 4.87 -8.17
C MET A 77 -7.89 3.79 -7.32
N HIS A 78 -7.16 2.88 -7.94
CA HIS A 78 -6.41 1.86 -7.24
C HIS A 78 -4.90 2.13 -7.31
N TYR A 79 -4.12 1.54 -6.42
CA TYR A 79 -2.67 1.72 -6.32
C TYR A 79 -1.88 1.40 -7.62
N ARG A 80 -2.46 0.67 -8.57
CA ARG A 80 -1.84 0.33 -9.86
C ARG A 80 -2.78 0.46 -11.06
N ARG A 81 -3.97 1.06 -10.86
CA ARG A 81 -4.92 1.33 -11.94
C ARG A 81 -5.38 2.76 -11.80
N HIS A 82 -5.14 3.55 -12.84
CA HIS A 82 -5.46 4.97 -12.84
C HIS A 82 -6.25 5.33 -14.09
N LEU A 83 -6.99 6.43 -14.04
CA LEU A 83 -7.65 7.00 -15.22
C LEU A 83 -6.62 7.81 -16.04
N ASN A 84 -6.71 7.73 -17.34
CA ASN A 84 -5.94 8.56 -18.27
C ASN A 84 -6.65 9.90 -18.45
N PHE A 85 -6.19 10.94 -17.76
CA PHE A 85 -6.74 12.30 -17.88
C PHE A 85 -6.17 13.07 -19.08
N SER A 86 -5.17 12.53 -19.79
CA SER A 86 -4.59 13.17 -20.96
C SER A 86 -5.54 13.15 -22.14
N GLU A 87 -5.92 14.30 -22.63
CA GLU A 87 -6.76 14.43 -23.85
C GLU A 87 -5.97 14.34 -25.14
N LYS A 88 -4.64 14.43 -25.06
CA LYS A 88 -3.75 14.55 -26.21
C LYS A 88 -3.36 13.20 -26.82
N GLN A 89 -3.53 12.12 -26.06
CA GLN A 89 -2.99 10.82 -26.46
C GLN A 89 -3.93 9.68 -26.05
N THR A 90 -4.25 8.83 -27.03
CA THR A 90 -4.97 7.57 -26.85
C THR A 90 -4.01 6.42 -27.09
N PHE A 91 -4.02 5.45 -26.19
CA PHE A 91 -3.12 4.30 -26.23
C PHE A 91 -3.87 3.03 -26.65
N SER A 92 -3.12 2.03 -27.11
CA SER A 92 -3.66 0.70 -27.37
C SER A 92 -4.05 0.03 -26.04
N GLU A 93 -5.24 -0.52 -25.99
CA GLU A 93 -5.77 -1.27 -24.84
C GLU A 93 -5.64 -2.77 -25.11
N ASP A 94 -5.42 -3.54 -24.06
CA ASP A 94 -5.45 -5.00 -24.14
C ASP A 94 -6.90 -5.55 -24.15
N THR A 95 -7.05 -6.87 -24.12
CA THR A 95 -8.37 -7.55 -24.11
C THR A 95 -9.22 -7.22 -22.89
N TRP A 96 -8.61 -6.70 -21.81
CA TRP A 96 -9.28 -6.26 -20.60
C TRP A 96 -9.63 -4.77 -20.61
N GLY A 97 -9.36 -4.08 -21.72
CA GLY A 97 -9.61 -2.64 -21.87
C GLY A 97 -8.68 -1.80 -20.99
N VAL A 98 -7.42 -2.23 -20.79
CA VAL A 98 -6.44 -1.48 -20.02
C VAL A 98 -5.20 -1.15 -20.84
N VAL A 99 -4.57 -0.02 -20.52
CA VAL A 99 -3.28 0.40 -21.05
C VAL A 99 -2.21 -0.06 -20.07
N ASN A 100 -1.39 -1.04 -20.47
CA ASN A 100 -0.33 -1.57 -19.62
C ASN A 100 0.89 -0.63 -19.61
N HIS A 101 1.46 -0.39 -18.40
CA HIS A 101 2.68 0.39 -18.21
C HIS A 101 3.60 -0.30 -17.19
N PRO A 102 4.94 -0.21 -17.36
CA PRO A 102 5.85 -0.94 -16.48
C PRO A 102 5.88 -0.42 -15.05
N CYS A 103 5.90 0.89 -14.80
CA CYS A 103 6.06 1.49 -13.46
C CYS A 103 5.40 2.86 -13.35
N ILE A 104 5.28 3.36 -12.13
CA ILE A 104 4.90 4.75 -11.85
C ILE A 104 6.18 5.57 -11.72
N ASP A 105 6.37 6.51 -12.64
CA ASP A 105 7.46 7.47 -12.68
C ASP A 105 6.96 8.83 -13.22
N GLU A 106 7.85 9.81 -13.35
CA GLU A 106 7.50 11.15 -13.87
C GLU A 106 6.99 11.09 -15.32
N GLU A 107 7.50 10.17 -16.14
CA GLU A 107 7.04 9.98 -17.51
C GLU A 107 5.62 9.43 -17.55
N TYR A 108 5.32 8.43 -16.71
CA TYR A 108 3.98 7.89 -16.52
C TYR A 108 2.97 8.98 -16.15
N GLU A 109 3.27 9.76 -15.11
CA GLU A 109 2.37 10.82 -14.66
C GLU A 109 2.12 11.89 -15.75
N LYS A 110 3.17 12.25 -16.48
CA LYS A 110 3.09 13.19 -17.59
C LYS A 110 2.26 12.67 -18.75
N ILE A 111 2.50 11.44 -19.18
CA ILE A 111 1.81 10.79 -20.31
C ILE A 111 0.31 10.69 -20.06
N PHE A 112 -0.07 10.22 -18.86
CA PHE A 112 -1.46 10.01 -18.49
C PHE A 112 -2.16 11.23 -17.86
N GLY A 113 -1.48 12.38 -17.80
CA GLY A 113 -2.05 13.64 -17.32
C GLY A 113 -2.40 13.61 -15.84
N LEU A 114 -1.63 12.87 -15.01
CA LEU A 114 -1.82 12.71 -13.58
C LEU A 114 -1.24 13.91 -12.81
N ASN A 115 -1.72 15.10 -13.16
CA ASN A 115 -1.34 16.36 -12.51
C ASN A 115 -2.58 17.22 -12.29
N GLU A 116 -2.49 18.14 -11.34
CA GLU A 116 -3.61 18.96 -10.89
C GLU A 116 -4.31 19.72 -12.00
N GLU A 117 -3.54 20.45 -12.85
CA GLU A 117 -4.08 21.27 -13.94
C GLU A 117 -4.89 20.44 -14.94
N THR A 118 -4.35 19.29 -15.36
CA THR A 118 -5.01 18.43 -16.34
C THR A 118 -6.27 17.77 -15.77
N ILE A 119 -6.23 17.33 -14.51
CA ILE A 119 -7.37 16.71 -13.85
C ILE A 119 -8.48 17.74 -13.63
N GLN A 120 -8.17 18.95 -13.13
CA GLN A 120 -9.15 20.02 -12.95
C GLN A 120 -9.83 20.39 -14.26
N ARG A 121 -9.08 20.53 -15.35
CA ARG A 121 -9.66 20.79 -16.68
C ARG A 121 -10.53 19.66 -17.17
N CYS A 122 -10.17 18.40 -16.86
CA CYS A 122 -10.91 17.21 -17.31
C CYS A 122 -12.32 17.12 -16.69
N VAL A 123 -12.53 17.66 -15.50
CA VAL A 123 -13.84 17.65 -14.80
C VAL A 123 -14.72 18.85 -15.17
N GLU A 124 -14.19 19.87 -15.88
CA GLU A 124 -14.98 21.06 -16.23
C GLU A 124 -16.23 20.73 -17.04
N GLY A 125 -17.39 21.07 -16.48
CA GLY A 125 -18.68 20.87 -17.14
C GLY A 125 -19.10 19.40 -17.28
N ILE A 126 -18.43 18.47 -16.60
CA ILE A 126 -18.73 17.03 -16.56
C ILE A 126 -19.26 16.68 -15.18
N ASP A 127 -20.25 15.82 -15.10
CA ASP A 127 -20.81 15.37 -13.81
C ASP A 127 -20.01 14.19 -13.25
N ILE A 128 -19.63 13.24 -14.12
CA ILE A 128 -18.88 12.03 -13.73
C ILE A 128 -17.85 11.67 -14.81
N LEU A 129 -16.60 11.41 -14.38
CA LEU A 129 -15.58 10.72 -15.17
C LEU A 129 -15.60 9.24 -14.79
N LEU A 130 -15.64 8.37 -15.78
CA LEU A 130 -15.67 6.91 -15.62
C LEU A 130 -14.56 6.25 -16.46
N PRO A 131 -14.08 5.06 -16.08
CA PRO A 131 -13.32 4.25 -17.03
C PRO A 131 -14.20 3.92 -18.23
N LYS A 132 -13.59 3.67 -19.40
CA LYS A 132 -14.32 3.11 -20.53
C LYS A 132 -15.02 1.82 -20.13
N LYS A 133 -16.22 1.60 -20.65
CA LYS A 133 -16.93 0.34 -20.47
C LYS A 133 -16.12 -0.82 -21.05
N TRP A 134 -16.22 -1.94 -20.38
CA TRP A 134 -15.67 -3.20 -20.86
C TRP A 134 -16.79 -4.19 -21.20
N SER A 135 -16.62 -4.94 -22.30
CA SER A 135 -17.63 -5.90 -22.72
C SER A 135 -17.37 -7.29 -22.13
N VAL A 136 -18.35 -7.84 -21.42
CA VAL A 136 -18.32 -9.18 -20.84
C VAL A 136 -18.27 -10.29 -21.90
N THR A 137 -18.54 -9.95 -23.17
CA THR A 137 -18.38 -10.90 -24.28
C THR A 137 -16.93 -11.28 -24.53
N ALA A 138 -15.97 -10.42 -24.13
CA ALA A 138 -14.55 -10.74 -24.14
C ALA A 138 -14.18 -11.90 -23.18
N ALA A 139 -14.98 -12.09 -22.11
CA ALA A 139 -14.87 -13.24 -21.20
C ALA A 139 -15.81 -14.40 -21.60
N GLY A 140 -16.44 -14.35 -22.75
CA GLY A 140 -17.34 -15.38 -23.27
C GLY A 140 -18.74 -15.39 -22.60
N SER A 141 -19.13 -14.33 -21.92
CA SER A 141 -20.46 -14.18 -21.31
C SER A 141 -21.43 -13.49 -22.26
N LYS A 142 -22.72 -13.78 -22.14
CA LYS A 142 -23.77 -13.21 -23.02
C LYS A 142 -24.13 -11.79 -22.62
N ASN A 143 -24.28 -11.56 -21.32
CA ASN A 143 -24.67 -10.29 -20.71
C ASN A 143 -24.10 -10.20 -19.28
N ASN A 144 -24.37 -9.10 -18.59
CA ASN A 144 -23.84 -8.84 -17.26
C ASN A 144 -24.38 -9.81 -16.19
N TYR A 145 -25.61 -10.29 -16.33
CA TYR A 145 -26.16 -11.31 -15.42
C TYR A 145 -25.44 -12.65 -15.60
N ASP A 146 -25.31 -13.14 -16.85
CA ASP A 146 -24.57 -14.38 -17.20
C ASP A 146 -23.11 -14.29 -16.77
N HIS A 147 -22.49 -13.09 -16.87
CA HIS A 147 -21.12 -12.87 -16.43
C HIS A 147 -20.96 -13.04 -14.92
N TYR A 148 -21.91 -12.55 -14.10
CA TYR A 148 -21.87 -12.77 -12.67
C TYR A 148 -22.11 -14.25 -12.32
N GLU A 149 -23.11 -14.88 -12.94
CA GLU A 149 -23.49 -16.28 -12.70
C GLU A 149 -22.33 -17.25 -13.00
N ARG A 150 -21.53 -16.96 -14.04
CA ARG A 150 -20.39 -17.80 -14.47
C ARG A 150 -19.08 -17.47 -13.76
N GLY A 151 -19.02 -16.45 -12.93
CA GLY A 151 -17.81 -16.06 -12.24
C GLY A 151 -17.33 -17.14 -11.25
N GLU A 152 -16.07 -17.57 -11.34
CA GLU A 152 -15.51 -18.71 -10.59
C GLU A 152 -15.68 -18.58 -9.07
N TYR A 153 -15.59 -17.35 -8.55
CA TYR A 153 -15.68 -17.06 -7.11
C TYR A 153 -16.93 -16.26 -6.74
N LEU A 154 -17.94 -16.24 -7.63
CA LEU A 154 -19.16 -15.47 -7.46
C LEU A 154 -20.36 -16.42 -7.27
N HIS A 155 -21.26 -16.05 -6.37
CA HIS A 155 -22.46 -16.82 -6.13
C HIS A 155 -23.68 -16.02 -6.59
N ILE A 156 -24.39 -16.49 -7.62
CA ILE A 156 -25.54 -15.77 -8.19
C ILE A 156 -26.63 -15.44 -7.15
N ARG A 157 -26.79 -16.30 -6.14
CA ARG A 157 -27.73 -16.08 -5.04
C ARG A 157 -27.48 -14.79 -4.28
N ASP A 158 -26.18 -14.41 -4.12
CA ASP A 158 -25.80 -13.20 -3.38
C ASP A 158 -26.14 -11.96 -4.19
N TYR A 159 -25.91 -12.01 -5.51
CA TYR A 159 -26.33 -10.95 -6.43
C TYR A 159 -27.86 -10.81 -6.47
N GLN A 160 -28.58 -11.93 -6.54
CA GLN A 160 -30.06 -11.93 -6.49
C GLN A 160 -30.57 -11.35 -5.17
N ALA A 161 -29.92 -11.64 -4.03
CA ALA A 161 -30.26 -11.03 -2.74
C ALA A 161 -30.05 -9.50 -2.77
N ALA A 162 -28.93 -9.02 -3.35
CA ALA A 162 -28.69 -7.58 -3.50
C ALA A 162 -29.77 -6.92 -4.38
N ILE A 163 -30.13 -7.53 -5.50
CA ILE A 163 -31.18 -7.01 -6.38
C ILE A 163 -32.54 -6.96 -5.66
N ALA A 164 -32.91 -8.01 -4.91
CA ALA A 164 -34.15 -8.02 -4.14
C ALA A 164 -34.16 -6.91 -3.06
N ILE A 165 -33.04 -6.59 -2.46
CA ILE A 165 -32.92 -5.48 -1.52
C ILE A 165 -33.13 -4.14 -2.24
N VAL A 166 -32.47 -3.94 -3.42
CA VAL A 166 -32.67 -2.72 -4.21
C VAL A 166 -34.15 -2.56 -4.59
N GLU A 167 -34.79 -3.59 -5.13
CA GLU A 167 -36.23 -3.54 -5.51
C GLU A 167 -37.14 -3.26 -4.34
N LYS A 168 -36.79 -3.73 -3.14
CA LYS A 168 -37.57 -3.47 -1.92
C LYS A 168 -37.41 -2.04 -1.40
N LEU A 169 -36.17 -1.52 -1.37
CA LEU A 169 -35.86 -0.19 -0.81
C LEU A 169 -36.06 0.93 -1.83
N TYR A 170 -35.80 0.65 -3.10
CA TYR A 170 -35.76 1.59 -4.22
C TYR A 170 -36.44 1.00 -5.47
N PRO A 171 -37.77 0.76 -5.45
CA PRO A 171 -38.46 0.09 -6.55
C PRO A 171 -38.37 0.82 -7.89
N GLU A 172 -38.05 2.11 -7.89
CA GLU A 172 -37.79 2.94 -9.08
C GLU A 172 -36.55 2.54 -9.86
N TYR A 173 -35.68 1.71 -9.29
CA TYR A 173 -34.48 1.18 -9.97
C TYR A 173 -34.76 -0.07 -10.82
N SER A 174 -35.96 -0.66 -10.81
CA SER A 174 -36.28 -1.92 -11.48
C SER A 174 -35.97 -1.88 -12.98
N THR A 175 -36.18 -0.76 -13.66
CA THR A 175 -35.83 -0.59 -15.09
C THR A 175 -34.34 -0.55 -15.29
N ALA A 176 -33.58 0.14 -14.42
CA ALA A 176 -32.13 0.21 -14.49
C ALA A 176 -31.49 -1.16 -14.23
N ILE A 177 -32.00 -1.93 -13.28
CA ILE A 177 -31.58 -3.31 -13.00
C ILE A 177 -31.72 -4.18 -14.24
N LYS A 178 -32.88 -4.16 -14.87
CA LYS A 178 -33.13 -4.94 -16.11
C LYS A 178 -32.19 -4.50 -17.23
N THR A 179 -32.06 -3.19 -17.44
CA THR A 179 -31.17 -2.63 -18.47
C THR A 179 -29.74 -3.08 -18.28
N PHE A 180 -29.21 -3.04 -17.04
CA PHE A 180 -27.86 -3.52 -16.76
C PHE A 180 -27.69 -5.03 -16.95
N ASN A 181 -28.62 -5.82 -16.44
CA ASN A 181 -28.55 -7.28 -16.53
C ASN A 181 -28.57 -7.78 -17.98
N ASP A 182 -29.36 -7.15 -18.85
CA ASP A 182 -29.49 -7.51 -20.26
C ASP A 182 -28.35 -6.97 -21.14
N ALA A 183 -27.62 -5.92 -20.68
CA ALA A 183 -26.50 -5.34 -21.40
C ALA A 183 -25.27 -6.26 -21.36
N SER A 184 -24.39 -6.11 -22.38
CA SER A 184 -23.13 -6.86 -22.48
C SER A 184 -21.90 -6.02 -22.12
N ASP A 185 -22.08 -4.78 -21.66
CA ASP A 185 -21.01 -3.89 -21.26
C ASP A 185 -21.27 -3.26 -19.89
N GLY A 186 -20.23 -2.77 -19.22
CA GLY A 186 -20.34 -2.11 -17.95
C GLY A 186 -19.02 -1.56 -17.41
N TYR A 187 -19.09 -0.86 -16.30
CA TYR A 187 -17.97 -0.32 -15.57
C TYR A 187 -17.59 -1.29 -14.43
N TYR A 188 -16.40 -1.89 -14.52
CA TYR A 188 -15.94 -2.90 -13.56
C TYR A 188 -14.62 -2.46 -12.95
N THR A 189 -14.61 -1.76 -11.86
CA THR A 189 -13.39 -1.41 -11.11
C THR A 189 -13.64 -0.51 -9.90
N ASN A 190 -14.87 -0.10 -9.59
CA ASN A 190 -15.18 0.89 -8.56
C ASN A 190 -14.33 2.17 -8.67
N MET A 191 -14.01 2.58 -9.92
CA MET A 191 -13.21 3.79 -10.22
C MET A 191 -14.11 4.85 -10.84
N PHE A 192 -14.01 6.06 -10.33
CA PHE A 192 -14.74 7.22 -10.83
C PHE A 192 -14.15 8.53 -10.31
N VAL A 193 -14.51 9.65 -10.92
CA VAL A 193 -14.41 10.99 -10.33
C VAL A 193 -15.76 11.66 -10.58
N MET A 194 -16.49 12.03 -9.55
CA MET A 194 -17.86 12.59 -9.67
C MET A 194 -18.06 13.82 -8.80
N ARG A 195 -19.05 14.62 -9.14
CA ARG A 195 -19.46 15.75 -8.33
C ARG A 195 -19.82 15.31 -6.91
N LYS A 196 -19.55 16.19 -5.96
CA LYS A 196 -19.77 15.96 -4.52
C LYS A 196 -21.21 15.54 -4.19
N ASP A 197 -22.20 16.19 -4.78
CA ASP A 197 -23.62 15.88 -4.55
C ASP A 197 -23.94 14.45 -5.00
N ILE A 198 -23.50 14.06 -6.21
CA ILE A 198 -23.69 12.69 -6.71
C ILE A 198 -22.95 11.67 -5.83
N PHE A 199 -21.74 12.01 -5.36
CA PHE A 199 -20.96 11.14 -4.48
C PHE A 199 -21.68 10.88 -3.15
N VAL A 200 -22.26 11.91 -2.54
CA VAL A 200 -23.00 11.77 -1.28
C VAL A 200 -24.25 10.91 -1.50
N ASP A 201 -25.06 11.21 -2.50
CA ASP A 201 -26.29 10.46 -2.81
C ASP A 201 -25.99 8.99 -3.15
N TYR A 202 -24.91 8.76 -3.95
CA TYR A 202 -24.45 7.39 -4.27
C TYR A 202 -24.00 6.64 -3.02
N SER A 203 -23.24 7.30 -2.14
CA SER A 203 -22.76 6.68 -0.90
C SER A 203 -23.92 6.28 0.03
N GLU A 204 -24.89 7.16 0.24
CA GLU A 204 -26.08 6.87 1.04
C GLU A 204 -26.86 5.69 0.45
N TRP A 205 -27.12 5.72 -0.85
CA TRP A 205 -27.81 4.64 -1.55
C TRP A 205 -27.05 3.32 -1.47
N LEU A 206 -25.73 3.32 -1.81
CA LEU A 206 -24.93 2.11 -1.84
C LEU A 206 -24.84 1.45 -0.46
N PHE A 207 -24.42 2.20 0.56
CA PHE A 207 -24.18 1.62 1.89
C PHE A 207 -25.48 1.20 2.57
N SER A 208 -26.64 1.85 2.29
CA SER A 208 -27.93 1.37 2.76
C SER A 208 -28.29 -0.03 2.22
N ILE A 209 -27.88 -0.33 0.97
CA ILE A 209 -28.07 -1.66 0.37
C ILE A 209 -27.08 -2.66 0.95
N LEU A 210 -25.81 -2.29 1.05
CA LEU A 210 -24.74 -3.19 1.51
C LEU A 210 -24.93 -3.60 2.98
N ASP A 211 -25.40 -2.71 3.84
CA ASP A 211 -25.72 -3.03 5.24
C ASP A 211 -26.83 -4.10 5.32
N ASN A 212 -27.90 -3.97 4.52
CA ASN A 212 -28.94 -4.98 4.44
C ASN A 212 -28.46 -6.30 3.79
N LEU A 213 -27.53 -6.21 2.83
CA LEU A 213 -26.99 -7.38 2.15
C LEU A 213 -26.09 -8.21 3.08
N GLU A 214 -25.32 -7.57 3.92
CA GLU A 214 -24.44 -8.25 4.90
C GLU A 214 -25.26 -9.16 5.82
N ASP A 215 -26.46 -8.72 6.23
CA ASP A 215 -27.38 -9.51 7.04
C ASP A 215 -28.08 -10.62 6.24
N ALA A 216 -28.26 -10.45 4.94
CA ALA A 216 -29.00 -11.36 4.07
C ALA A 216 -28.17 -12.53 3.53
N ILE A 217 -26.84 -12.40 3.46
CA ILE A 217 -25.95 -13.42 2.90
C ILE A 217 -25.07 -14.07 3.97
N SER A 218 -24.80 -15.38 3.82
CA SER A 218 -23.91 -16.11 4.73
C SER A 218 -22.55 -16.37 4.06
N MET A 219 -21.51 -15.75 4.58
CA MET A 219 -20.13 -15.86 4.07
C MET A 219 -19.26 -16.85 4.88
N ASN A 220 -19.82 -17.61 5.82
CA ASN A 220 -19.07 -18.45 6.76
C ASN A 220 -18.20 -19.52 6.08
N ASN A 221 -18.64 -20.03 4.93
CA ASN A 221 -17.93 -21.08 4.19
C ASN A 221 -17.16 -20.55 2.97
N TYR A 222 -17.06 -19.22 2.82
CA TYR A 222 -16.38 -18.61 1.68
C TYR A 222 -14.88 -18.63 1.86
N ASN A 223 -14.15 -19.00 0.80
CA ASN A 223 -12.71 -18.84 0.73
C ASN A 223 -12.32 -17.33 0.60
N ALA A 224 -11.03 -17.04 0.61
CA ALA A 224 -10.56 -15.65 0.59
C ALA A 224 -10.99 -14.86 -0.65
N GLN A 225 -11.17 -15.49 -1.81
CA GLN A 225 -11.64 -14.82 -3.04
C GLN A 225 -13.16 -14.64 -3.02
N GLU A 226 -13.91 -15.66 -2.61
CA GLU A 226 -15.37 -15.58 -2.48
C GLU A 226 -15.82 -14.54 -1.45
N LYS A 227 -15.03 -14.35 -0.37
CA LYS A 227 -15.33 -13.32 0.65
C LYS A 227 -15.38 -11.91 0.10
N ARG A 228 -14.77 -11.61 -1.04
CA ARG A 228 -14.80 -10.29 -1.69
C ARG A 228 -16.16 -9.97 -2.35
N VAL A 229 -17.18 -10.74 -2.05
CA VAL A 229 -18.52 -10.68 -2.65
C VAL A 229 -19.15 -9.27 -2.60
N ILE A 230 -19.01 -8.54 -1.50
CA ILE A 230 -19.56 -7.17 -1.35
C ILE A 230 -18.90 -6.22 -2.36
N GLY A 231 -17.56 -6.26 -2.48
CA GLY A 231 -16.85 -5.45 -3.47
C GLY A 231 -17.29 -5.75 -4.90
N HIS A 232 -17.48 -7.03 -5.24
CA HIS A 232 -17.96 -7.44 -6.57
C HIS A 232 -19.40 -7.04 -6.85
N ILE A 233 -20.29 -7.13 -5.86
CA ILE A 233 -21.67 -6.69 -6.00
C ILE A 233 -21.74 -5.17 -6.15
N ALA A 234 -20.93 -4.42 -5.40
CA ALA A 234 -20.89 -2.96 -5.51
C ALA A 234 -20.55 -2.46 -6.91
N GLU A 235 -19.64 -3.14 -7.64
CA GLU A 235 -19.36 -2.81 -9.05
C GLU A 235 -20.62 -2.92 -9.93
N ARG A 236 -21.50 -3.88 -9.66
CA ARG A 236 -22.75 -4.07 -10.41
C ARG A 236 -23.79 -3.03 -9.99
N LEU A 237 -23.91 -2.78 -8.70
CA LEU A 237 -24.78 -1.74 -8.16
C LEU A 237 -24.41 -0.35 -8.69
N PHE A 238 -23.11 -0.06 -8.81
CA PHE A 238 -22.63 1.18 -9.40
C PHE A 238 -23.16 1.40 -10.83
N ASN A 239 -23.13 0.37 -11.68
CA ASN A 239 -23.70 0.45 -13.02
C ASN A 239 -25.21 0.72 -13.00
N ILE A 240 -25.94 0.04 -12.13
CA ILE A 240 -27.40 0.22 -11.95
C ILE A 240 -27.69 1.67 -11.53
N TYR A 241 -26.90 2.22 -10.60
CA TYR A 241 -27.01 3.61 -10.16
C TYR A 241 -26.77 4.60 -11.30
N ILE A 242 -25.70 4.43 -12.08
CA ILE A 242 -25.39 5.29 -13.22
C ILE A 242 -26.49 5.23 -14.28
N ILE A 243 -27.00 4.05 -14.60
CA ILE A 243 -28.10 3.87 -15.58
C ILE A 243 -29.35 4.59 -15.08
N LYS A 244 -29.66 4.50 -13.79
CA LYS A 244 -30.82 5.22 -13.21
C LYS A 244 -30.67 6.72 -13.34
N LEU A 245 -29.50 7.28 -12.99
CA LEU A 245 -29.26 8.71 -13.18
C LEU A 245 -29.41 9.16 -14.64
N GLN A 246 -28.96 8.34 -15.58
CA GLN A 246 -29.12 8.61 -17.03
C GLN A 246 -30.58 8.53 -17.49
N GLN A 247 -31.41 7.68 -16.86
CA GLN A 247 -32.85 7.59 -17.13
C GLN A 247 -33.64 8.79 -16.56
N ASP A 248 -33.16 9.33 -15.45
CA ASP A 248 -33.87 10.44 -14.75
C ASP A 248 -33.57 11.82 -15.33
N GLY A 249 -32.44 11.97 -16.07
CA GLY A 249 -32.07 13.27 -16.63
C GLY A 249 -30.81 13.27 -17.47
N GLU A 250 -30.37 14.46 -17.84
CA GLU A 250 -29.11 14.63 -18.60
C GLU A 250 -27.91 14.55 -17.64
N LEU A 251 -27.28 13.36 -17.57
CA LEU A 251 -26.03 13.17 -16.87
C LEU A 251 -24.85 13.31 -17.85
N LYS A 252 -23.96 14.26 -17.61
CA LYS A 252 -22.77 14.47 -18.43
C LYS A 252 -21.66 13.55 -17.99
N VAL A 253 -21.53 12.42 -18.67
CA VAL A 253 -20.50 11.40 -18.45
C VAL A 253 -19.37 11.55 -19.46
N LYS A 254 -18.13 11.49 -19.00
CA LYS A 254 -16.93 11.35 -19.85
C LYS A 254 -16.20 10.08 -19.51
N GLU A 255 -15.98 9.24 -20.52
CA GLU A 255 -15.24 7.99 -20.37
C GLU A 255 -13.75 8.19 -20.67
N LEU A 256 -12.89 7.64 -19.80
CA LEU A 256 -11.45 7.72 -19.88
C LEU A 256 -10.84 6.32 -19.99
N GLN A 257 -9.70 6.20 -20.68
CA GLN A 257 -8.92 4.96 -20.63
C GLN A 257 -8.44 4.72 -19.18
N ARG A 258 -8.31 3.46 -18.82
CA ARG A 258 -7.68 3.05 -17.56
C ARG A 258 -6.33 2.41 -17.81
N THR A 259 -5.40 2.63 -16.91
CA THR A 259 -4.07 2.05 -16.96
C THR A 259 -3.97 0.84 -16.03
N PHE A 260 -2.94 0.03 -16.23
CA PHE A 260 -2.49 -1.00 -15.30
C PHE A 260 -0.96 -0.97 -15.20
N VAL A 261 -0.44 -0.83 -13.98
CA VAL A 261 1.00 -0.79 -13.71
C VAL A 261 1.48 -2.15 -13.23
N SER A 262 2.51 -2.68 -13.89
CA SER A 262 3.02 -4.03 -13.63
C SER A 262 3.97 -4.08 -12.44
N ASN A 263 4.87 -3.08 -12.30
CA ASN A 263 5.83 -2.98 -11.20
C ASN A 263 5.33 -2.02 -10.13
N GLU A 264 5.22 -2.51 -8.90
CA GLU A 264 4.63 -1.82 -7.76
C GLU A 264 5.68 -1.36 -6.73
N THR A 265 6.94 -1.16 -7.16
CA THR A 265 8.03 -0.75 -6.24
C THR A 265 7.65 0.49 -5.45
N PHE A 266 7.80 0.40 -4.12
CA PHE A 266 7.49 1.49 -3.20
C PHE A 266 8.45 2.66 -3.42
N ASN A 267 7.90 3.87 -3.58
CA ASN A 267 8.65 5.11 -3.76
C ASN A 267 8.45 6.11 -2.61
N GLY A 268 7.64 5.74 -1.61
CA GLY A 268 7.30 6.57 -0.47
C GLY A 268 8.37 6.64 0.62
N ALA A 269 8.00 7.24 1.76
CA ALA A 269 8.78 7.26 2.99
C ALA A 269 7.85 7.14 4.20
N LEU A 270 8.37 6.64 5.32
CA LEU A 270 7.63 6.60 6.56
C LEU A 270 7.56 8.00 7.21
N ASN A 271 6.42 8.30 7.79
CA ASN A 271 6.26 9.48 8.63
C ASN A 271 6.69 9.15 10.06
N PRO A 272 7.38 10.08 10.77
CA PRO A 272 7.57 9.96 12.22
C PRO A 272 6.21 9.86 12.93
N VAL A 273 6.15 9.00 13.95
CA VAL A 273 4.94 8.86 14.78
C VAL A 273 4.90 9.93 15.87
N PHE A 274 6.07 10.42 16.29
CA PHE A 274 6.22 11.46 17.31
C PHE A 274 6.93 12.67 16.69
N ASP A 275 6.64 13.87 17.16
CA ASP A 275 7.32 15.11 16.73
C ASP A 275 8.84 15.05 16.98
N SER A 276 9.25 14.33 18.05
CA SER A 276 10.64 14.02 18.35
C SER A 276 10.74 12.60 18.89
N ALA A 277 11.58 11.79 18.27
CA ALA A 277 11.79 10.41 18.67
C ALA A 277 13.21 9.93 18.37
N VAL A 278 13.62 8.86 19.04
CA VAL A 278 14.76 8.01 18.70
C VAL A 278 14.28 6.96 17.67
N PRO A 279 14.58 7.11 16.39
CA PRO A 279 14.17 6.14 15.38
C PRO A 279 15.12 4.95 15.39
N VAL A 280 14.58 3.76 15.62
CA VAL A 280 15.32 2.50 15.65
C VAL A 280 14.80 1.58 14.59
N VAL A 281 15.68 1.07 13.74
CA VAL A 281 15.34 0.12 12.67
C VAL A 281 15.96 -1.23 12.96
N ILE A 282 15.15 -2.26 12.86
CA ILE A 282 15.54 -3.67 13.04
C ILE A 282 15.07 -4.41 11.80
N SER A 283 15.79 -5.44 11.36
CA SER A 283 15.33 -6.28 10.24
C SER A 283 15.36 -7.75 10.57
N PHE A 284 14.24 -8.47 10.31
CA PHE A 284 14.17 -9.92 10.49
C PHE A 284 12.99 -10.56 9.75
N ASP A 285 13.05 -11.88 9.62
CA ASP A 285 11.96 -12.75 9.18
C ASP A 285 11.29 -13.47 10.37
N ASP A 286 10.31 -14.32 10.11
CA ASP A 286 9.55 -15.02 11.16
C ASP A 286 10.43 -15.91 12.05
N ASN A 287 11.53 -16.47 11.53
CA ASN A 287 12.45 -17.32 12.30
C ASN A 287 13.21 -16.53 13.37
N TYR A 288 13.50 -15.25 13.08
CA TYR A 288 14.20 -14.36 14.00
C TYR A 288 13.27 -13.50 14.86
N ALA A 289 11.95 -13.72 14.82
CA ALA A 289 10.97 -12.95 15.60
C ALA A 289 11.21 -13.03 17.11
N ILE A 290 11.70 -14.18 17.62
CA ILE A 290 12.05 -14.34 19.05
C ILE A 290 13.28 -13.51 19.41
N SER A 291 14.33 -13.55 18.61
CA SER A 291 15.54 -12.73 18.80
C SER A 291 15.20 -11.24 18.72
N GLY A 292 14.43 -10.83 17.70
CA GLY A 292 13.92 -9.47 17.57
C GLY A 292 13.10 -9.03 18.80
N GLY A 293 12.28 -9.92 19.35
CA GLY A 293 11.54 -9.67 20.58
C GLY A 293 12.45 -9.46 21.81
N ALA A 294 13.54 -10.22 21.92
CA ALA A 294 14.53 -10.04 22.98
C ALA A 294 15.24 -8.69 22.85
N LEU A 295 15.62 -8.31 21.61
CA LEU A 295 16.17 -6.98 21.31
C LEU A 295 15.19 -5.87 21.68
N ILE A 296 13.94 -5.92 21.20
CA ILE A 296 12.90 -4.92 21.50
C ILE A 296 12.71 -4.79 23.02
N ASN A 297 12.61 -5.91 23.75
CA ASN A 297 12.48 -5.87 25.20
C ASN A 297 13.73 -5.24 25.88
N SER A 298 14.94 -5.47 25.33
CA SER A 298 16.14 -4.83 25.85
C SER A 298 16.16 -3.33 25.60
N ILE A 299 15.66 -2.86 24.46
CA ILE A 299 15.47 -1.43 24.16
C ILE A 299 14.49 -0.82 25.19
N ILE A 300 13.32 -1.44 25.38
CA ILE A 300 12.30 -0.97 26.34
C ILE A 300 12.89 -0.80 27.74
N ARG A 301 13.72 -1.75 28.20
CA ARG A 301 14.32 -1.72 29.55
C ARG A 301 15.33 -0.60 29.74
N HIS A 302 16.00 -0.14 28.69
CA HIS A 302 17.04 0.87 28.74
C HIS A 302 16.64 2.21 28.11
N ALA A 303 15.40 2.31 27.64
CA ALA A 303 14.85 3.54 27.10
C ALA A 303 14.73 4.63 28.18
N ASP A 304 15.16 5.84 27.86
CA ASP A 304 14.91 7.01 28.70
C ASP A 304 13.40 7.33 28.68
N LYS A 305 12.79 7.42 29.85
CA LYS A 305 11.35 7.69 30.00
C LYS A 305 10.90 9.06 29.50
N ASN A 306 11.85 9.97 29.28
CA ASN A 306 11.60 11.32 28.76
C ASN A 306 11.76 11.41 27.25
N LYS A 307 12.16 10.34 26.59
CA LYS A 307 12.32 10.27 25.12
C LYS A 307 11.24 9.37 24.51
N ASN A 308 10.83 9.68 23.31
CA ASN A 308 10.00 8.79 22.50
C ASN A 308 10.88 7.89 21.62
N TYR A 309 10.43 6.68 21.36
CA TYR A 309 11.14 5.72 20.51
C TYR A 309 10.21 5.25 19.41
N ASP A 310 10.67 5.37 18.16
CA ASP A 310 9.95 4.90 16.98
C ASP A 310 10.68 3.69 16.41
N ILE A 311 10.26 2.49 16.83
CA ILE A 311 10.88 1.23 16.44
C ILE A 311 10.17 0.72 15.19
N VAL A 312 10.91 0.59 14.07
CA VAL A 312 10.40 0.07 12.82
C VAL A 312 11.09 -1.26 12.48
N VAL A 313 10.29 -2.30 12.35
CA VAL A 313 10.76 -3.61 11.91
C VAL A 313 10.61 -3.70 10.38
N LEU A 314 11.74 -3.76 9.68
CA LEU A 314 11.80 -4.12 8.27
C LEU A 314 11.62 -5.65 8.17
N GLU A 315 10.40 -6.08 7.94
CA GLU A 315 10.00 -7.47 8.06
C GLU A 315 9.94 -8.19 6.72
N ASN A 316 10.30 -9.47 6.72
CA ASN A 316 10.11 -10.36 5.60
C ASN A 316 9.24 -11.55 6.03
N LYS A 317 7.93 -11.49 5.71
CA LYS A 317 6.94 -12.54 6.01
C LYS A 317 6.84 -12.91 7.48
N VAL A 318 6.97 -11.95 8.40
CA VAL A 318 6.70 -12.16 9.82
C VAL A 318 5.21 -12.46 10.01
N SER A 319 4.88 -13.56 10.67
CA SER A 319 3.51 -14.00 10.87
C SER A 319 2.70 -13.00 11.71
N TYR A 320 1.40 -12.94 11.46
CA TYR A 320 0.48 -12.10 12.24
C TYR A 320 0.57 -12.40 13.75
N LEU A 321 0.70 -13.68 14.13
CA LEU A 321 0.84 -14.08 15.52
C LEU A 321 2.11 -13.48 16.15
N ASN A 322 3.25 -13.54 15.47
CA ASN A 322 4.49 -12.98 15.97
C ASN A 322 4.42 -11.44 16.00
N LYS A 323 3.83 -10.77 15.01
CA LYS A 323 3.57 -9.32 15.06
C LYS A 323 2.72 -8.94 16.29
N THR A 324 1.64 -9.67 16.56
CA THR A 324 0.80 -9.44 17.74
C THR A 324 1.58 -9.60 19.05
N ARG A 325 2.42 -10.65 19.16
CA ARG A 325 3.27 -10.84 20.34
C ARG A 325 4.25 -9.69 20.56
N LEU A 326 4.85 -9.20 19.48
CA LEU A 326 5.82 -8.10 19.53
C LEU A 326 5.14 -6.77 19.88
N ILE A 327 3.99 -6.45 19.31
CA ILE A 327 3.19 -5.27 19.66
C ILE A 327 2.82 -5.28 21.16
N ASN A 328 2.46 -6.44 21.70
CA ASN A 328 2.12 -6.56 23.12
C ASN A 328 3.30 -6.22 24.06
N LEU A 329 4.54 -6.32 23.61
CA LEU A 329 5.70 -5.89 24.41
C LEU A 329 5.71 -4.38 24.66
N THR A 330 5.23 -3.59 23.70
CA THR A 330 5.25 -2.12 23.76
C THR A 330 3.95 -1.51 24.29
N SER A 331 2.87 -2.30 24.42
CA SER A 331 1.53 -1.82 24.75
C SER A 331 1.40 -1.04 26.06
N ALA A 332 2.28 -1.32 27.04
CA ALA A 332 2.34 -0.61 28.32
C ALA A 332 3.25 0.66 28.30
N HIS A 333 3.84 0.98 27.16
CA HIS A 333 4.86 2.02 27.00
C HIS A 333 4.42 3.07 25.95
N PRO A 334 3.64 4.10 26.34
CA PRO A 334 3.06 5.06 25.40
C PRO A 334 4.11 5.92 24.67
N ASN A 335 5.33 5.98 25.16
CA ASN A 335 6.47 6.64 24.53
C ASN A 335 7.24 5.73 23.55
N ILE A 336 6.77 4.49 23.30
CA ILE A 336 7.41 3.53 22.38
C ILE A 336 6.39 3.09 21.34
N SER A 337 6.63 3.45 20.08
CA SER A 337 5.93 2.94 18.92
C SER A 337 6.66 1.72 18.36
N LEU A 338 5.94 0.67 18.01
CA LEU A 338 6.46 -0.48 17.26
C LEU A 338 5.63 -0.66 15.99
N ARG A 339 6.28 -0.57 14.85
CA ARG A 339 5.66 -0.65 13.53
C ARG A 339 6.38 -1.65 12.65
N PHE A 340 5.68 -2.17 11.64
CA PHE A 340 6.24 -3.12 10.67
C PHE A 340 6.17 -2.54 9.27
N PHE A 341 7.19 -2.78 8.47
CA PHE A 341 7.22 -2.45 7.06
C PHE A 341 7.68 -3.69 6.27
N ASP A 342 6.86 -4.10 5.28
CA ASP A 342 7.17 -5.26 4.43
C ASP A 342 8.26 -4.89 3.40
N VAL A 343 9.44 -5.47 3.53
CA VAL A 343 10.58 -5.20 2.63
C VAL A 343 10.37 -5.72 1.21
N ASN A 344 9.41 -6.62 0.99
CA ASN A 344 9.06 -7.09 -0.36
C ASN A 344 8.43 -5.99 -1.23
N ALA A 345 8.12 -4.82 -0.63
CA ALA A 345 7.77 -3.61 -1.34
C ALA A 345 8.89 -3.06 -2.24
N PHE A 346 10.12 -3.46 -2.00
CA PHE A 346 11.26 -3.16 -2.85
C PHE A 346 11.57 -4.35 -3.75
N THR A 347 11.33 -4.21 -5.04
CA THR A 347 11.48 -5.32 -6.01
C THR A 347 12.93 -5.80 -6.13
N GLU A 348 13.89 -4.91 -5.88
CA GLU A 348 15.32 -5.20 -5.86
C GLU A 348 15.70 -6.26 -4.81
N ILE A 349 14.98 -6.32 -3.70
CA ILE A 349 15.18 -7.35 -2.65
C ILE A 349 14.95 -8.76 -3.19
N ASN A 350 14.04 -8.94 -4.14
CA ASN A 350 13.75 -10.24 -4.71
C ASN A 350 14.83 -10.74 -5.69
N SER A 351 15.70 -9.84 -6.13
CA SER A 351 16.82 -10.14 -7.06
C SER A 351 18.15 -10.36 -6.36
N VAL A 352 18.25 -10.10 -5.04
CA VAL A 352 19.53 -10.28 -4.31
C VAL A 352 19.87 -11.75 -4.11
N HIS A 353 21.14 -12.06 -4.26
CA HIS A 353 21.66 -13.41 -4.03
C HIS A 353 21.64 -13.74 -2.54
N THR A 354 20.78 -14.66 -2.15
CA THR A 354 20.75 -15.20 -0.78
C THR A 354 21.64 -16.44 -0.69
N ARG A 355 22.58 -16.45 0.26
CA ARG A 355 23.47 -17.59 0.49
C ARG A 355 23.68 -17.81 1.98
N ALA A 356 23.44 -19.03 2.44
CA ALA A 356 23.63 -19.45 3.82
C ALA A 356 22.91 -18.55 4.85
N HIS A 357 23.60 -17.70 5.58
CA HIS A 357 23.07 -16.81 6.61
C HIS A 357 22.56 -15.46 6.10
N PHE A 358 22.73 -15.15 4.80
CA PHE A 358 22.28 -13.90 4.21
C PHE A 358 20.87 -14.06 3.64
N SER A 359 19.89 -13.66 4.43
CA SER A 359 18.49 -13.59 3.99
C SER A 359 18.19 -12.24 3.31
N ALA A 360 17.05 -12.12 2.65
CA ALA A 360 16.57 -10.84 2.11
C ALA A 360 16.53 -9.74 3.18
N SER A 361 16.26 -10.10 4.44
CA SER A 361 16.24 -9.17 5.58
C SER A 361 17.61 -8.49 5.81
N THR A 362 18.72 -9.16 5.48
CA THR A 362 20.06 -8.56 5.60
C THR A 362 20.24 -7.35 4.66
N TYR A 363 19.66 -7.40 3.47
CA TYR A 363 19.74 -6.33 2.48
C TYR A 363 18.74 -5.19 2.72
N ALA A 364 17.74 -5.39 3.58
CA ALA A 364 16.72 -4.39 3.90
C ALA A 364 17.33 -3.07 4.41
N ARG A 365 18.48 -3.13 5.10
CA ARG A 365 19.22 -1.96 5.59
C ARG A 365 19.64 -0.99 4.49
N LEU A 366 19.77 -1.44 3.24
CA LEU A 366 20.16 -0.60 2.10
C LEU A 366 19.04 0.37 1.69
N PHE A 367 17.79 0.09 2.08
CA PHE A 367 16.62 0.95 1.79
C PHE A 367 16.31 1.95 2.92
N ILE A 368 17.05 1.92 4.03
CA ILE A 368 16.87 2.86 5.15
C ILE A 368 16.95 4.33 4.70
N PRO A 369 17.94 4.76 3.89
CA PRO A 369 18.01 6.16 3.47
C PRO A 369 16.78 6.63 2.68
N GLN A 370 16.19 5.76 1.86
CA GLN A 370 14.97 6.08 1.11
C GLN A 370 13.75 6.10 2.04
N LEU A 371 13.60 5.06 2.85
CA LEU A 371 12.41 4.85 3.68
C LEU A 371 12.29 5.87 4.81
N PHE A 372 13.44 6.29 5.36
CA PHE A 372 13.51 7.20 6.50
C PHE A 372 13.98 8.62 6.13
N ARG A 373 13.86 9.05 4.88
CA ARG A 373 14.29 10.39 4.41
C ARG A 373 13.61 11.59 5.12
N ARG A 374 12.62 11.32 5.98
CA ARG A 374 11.94 12.33 6.83
C ARG A 374 12.48 12.39 8.24
N TYR A 375 13.54 11.64 8.54
CA TYR A 375 14.24 11.61 9.82
C TYR A 375 15.66 12.15 9.61
N ASP A 376 16.17 12.90 10.61
CA ASP A 376 17.52 13.46 10.53
C ASP A 376 18.59 12.37 10.70
N LYS A 377 18.37 11.46 11.65
CA LYS A 377 19.24 10.31 11.90
C LYS A 377 18.42 9.08 12.22
N VAL A 378 18.96 7.89 11.95
CA VAL A 378 18.31 6.60 12.22
C VAL A 378 19.34 5.61 12.75
N VAL A 379 18.99 4.89 13.82
CA VAL A 379 19.81 3.81 14.37
C VAL A 379 19.33 2.48 13.81
N PHE A 380 20.17 1.79 13.08
CA PHE A 380 19.94 0.40 12.66
C PHE A 380 20.66 -0.57 13.60
N ILE A 381 19.99 -1.66 14.01
CA ILE A 381 20.53 -2.70 14.87
C ILE A 381 20.10 -4.08 14.36
N ASP A 382 21.07 -5.03 14.26
CA ASP A 382 20.78 -6.44 13.97
C ASP A 382 19.92 -7.08 15.06
N SER A 383 18.99 -7.95 14.64
CA SER A 383 17.96 -8.55 15.51
C SER A 383 18.48 -9.51 16.59
N ASP A 384 19.73 -9.96 16.50
CA ASP A 384 20.38 -10.86 17.47
C ASP A 384 21.25 -10.13 18.51
N THR A 385 21.01 -8.85 18.69
CA THR A 385 21.73 -7.95 19.63
C THR A 385 20.92 -7.75 20.92
N VAL A 386 21.61 -7.42 22.01
CA VAL A 386 21.02 -7.00 23.29
C VAL A 386 21.54 -5.62 23.66
N VAL A 387 20.63 -4.68 23.83
CA VAL A 387 20.91 -3.29 24.22
C VAL A 387 21.11 -3.21 25.75
N LYS A 388 22.16 -2.47 26.20
CA LYS A 388 22.50 -2.28 27.60
C LYS A 388 22.57 -0.81 28.03
N ALA A 389 22.27 0.13 27.13
CA ALA A 389 22.23 1.58 27.39
C ALA A 389 21.15 2.23 26.51
N ASP A 390 20.85 3.51 26.75
CA ASP A 390 19.89 4.25 25.93
C ASP A 390 20.41 4.47 24.51
N LEU A 391 19.65 4.01 23.51
CA LEU A 391 19.99 4.20 22.09
C LEU A 391 19.93 5.67 21.67
N GLY A 392 19.22 6.51 22.39
CA GLY A 392 19.17 7.95 22.13
C GLY A 392 20.55 8.60 22.22
N GLU A 393 21.49 8.04 22.99
CA GLU A 393 22.87 8.54 23.08
C GLU A 393 23.63 8.41 21.73
N LEU A 394 23.25 7.45 20.89
CA LEU A 394 23.85 7.29 19.57
C LEU A 394 23.49 8.42 18.61
N LEU A 395 22.35 9.07 18.81
CA LEU A 395 21.92 10.21 17.97
C LEU A 395 22.71 11.49 18.29
N ASP A 396 23.33 11.56 19.48
CA ASP A 396 24.17 12.70 19.90
C ASP A 396 25.54 12.69 19.21
N ILE A 397 25.91 11.59 18.54
CA ILE A 397 27.17 11.49 17.78
C ILE A 397 27.13 12.48 16.61
N PRO A 398 28.09 13.43 16.54
CA PRO A 398 28.16 14.37 15.43
C PRO A 398 28.66 13.66 14.18
N LEU A 399 27.83 13.52 13.17
CA LEU A 399 28.17 12.88 11.90
C LEU A 399 28.83 13.85 10.89
N GLY A 400 28.57 15.17 10.99
CA GLY A 400 29.05 16.15 10.02
C GLY A 400 28.63 15.78 8.61
N ASN A 401 29.58 15.64 7.71
CA ASN A 401 29.33 15.23 6.30
C ASN A 401 29.39 13.72 6.09
N ASN A 402 29.60 12.93 7.13
CA ASN A 402 29.61 11.47 7.00
C ASN A 402 28.19 10.93 6.81
N LEU A 403 28.05 9.92 5.97
CA LEU A 403 26.76 9.28 5.69
C LEU A 403 26.33 8.35 6.83
N VAL A 404 27.29 7.77 7.54
CA VAL A 404 27.07 6.82 8.63
C VAL A 404 28.11 6.96 9.75
N ALA A 405 27.74 6.54 10.96
CA ALA A 405 28.68 6.12 12.00
C ALA A 405 28.48 4.64 12.28
N ALA A 406 29.56 3.92 12.43
CA ALA A 406 29.57 2.50 12.75
C ALA A 406 30.84 2.12 13.54
N VAL A 407 30.85 0.92 14.11
CA VAL A 407 32.04 0.39 14.81
C VAL A 407 32.91 -0.41 13.86
N LYS A 408 34.22 -0.38 14.06
CA LYS A 408 35.14 -1.21 13.28
C LYS A 408 34.82 -2.68 13.46
N ASP A 409 34.97 -3.45 12.38
CA ASP A 409 34.84 -4.89 12.44
C ASP A 409 36.18 -5.53 12.90
N ILE A 410 36.22 -5.86 14.19
CA ILE A 410 37.39 -6.49 14.79
C ILE A 410 37.71 -7.88 14.24
N VAL A 411 36.69 -8.59 13.74
CA VAL A 411 36.88 -9.91 13.13
C VAL A 411 37.57 -9.74 11.78
N MET A 412 37.07 -8.82 10.95
CA MET A 412 37.70 -8.52 9.66
C MET A 412 39.09 -7.90 9.83
N GLU A 413 39.29 -7.05 10.83
CA GLU A 413 40.65 -6.52 11.18
C GLU A 413 41.60 -7.67 11.50
N GLY A 414 41.14 -8.68 12.23
CA GLY A 414 41.91 -9.90 12.51
C GLY A 414 42.26 -10.68 11.24
N PHE A 415 41.28 -10.85 10.33
CA PHE A 415 41.52 -11.53 9.05
C PHE A 415 42.53 -10.76 8.17
N VAL A 416 42.46 -9.44 8.14
CA VAL A 416 43.43 -8.62 7.40
C VAL A 416 44.82 -8.74 7.98
N LYS A 417 44.96 -8.62 9.31
CA LYS A 417 46.27 -8.63 10.00
C LYS A 417 46.91 -9.99 10.04
N PHE A 418 46.15 -11.07 10.21
CA PHE A 418 46.69 -12.42 10.38
C PHE A 418 46.52 -13.30 9.14
N SER A 419 46.02 -12.74 8.04
CA SER A 419 45.72 -13.48 6.80
C SER A 419 44.89 -14.76 7.01
N ALA A 420 44.05 -14.79 8.01
CA ALA A 420 43.38 -15.99 8.50
C ALA A 420 42.31 -16.56 7.54
N MET A 421 41.93 -15.84 6.49
CA MET A 421 41.05 -16.33 5.42
C MET A 421 41.79 -16.74 4.15
N SER A 422 43.11 -16.78 4.16
CA SER A 422 43.85 -17.38 3.06
C SER A 422 43.80 -18.91 3.21
N ALA A 423 42.74 -19.53 2.73
CA ALA A 423 42.80 -20.95 2.42
C ALA A 423 43.77 -21.11 1.24
N SER A 424 44.95 -21.62 1.52
CA SER A 424 46.05 -21.78 0.56
C SER A 424 45.72 -22.72 -0.60
N ASP A 425 44.58 -23.42 -0.58
CA ASP A 425 44.35 -24.50 -1.53
C ASP A 425 43.14 -24.29 -2.48
N ASP A 426 42.28 -23.28 -2.26
CA ASP A 426 41.02 -23.14 -3.05
C ASP A 426 40.91 -21.85 -3.87
N GLY A 427 41.98 -21.13 -4.09
CA GLY A 427 41.94 -19.88 -4.88
C GLY A 427 41.17 -18.73 -4.21
N VAL A 428 40.95 -18.79 -2.89
CA VAL A 428 40.28 -17.74 -2.12
C VAL A 428 41.28 -16.58 -1.91
N MET A 429 40.83 -15.37 -2.32
CA MET A 429 41.64 -14.16 -2.15
C MET A 429 41.79 -13.82 -0.66
N PRO A 430 42.97 -13.44 -0.15
CA PRO A 430 43.12 -12.93 1.21
C PRO A 430 42.25 -11.74 1.51
N ALA A 431 41.73 -11.62 2.75
CA ALA A 431 40.76 -10.59 3.11
C ALA A 431 41.21 -9.17 2.80
N GLY A 432 42.46 -8.81 3.13
CA GLY A 432 43.02 -7.49 2.83
C GLY A 432 43.10 -7.20 1.32
N GLU A 433 43.44 -8.21 0.53
CA GLU A 433 43.52 -8.11 -0.93
C GLU A 433 42.09 -7.98 -1.55
N TYR A 434 41.14 -8.71 -1.03
CA TYR A 434 39.71 -8.60 -1.41
C TYR A 434 39.15 -7.21 -1.15
N LEU A 435 39.39 -6.65 0.05
CA LEU A 435 38.93 -5.31 0.41
C LEU A 435 39.54 -4.24 -0.51
N GLN A 436 40.85 -4.35 -0.82
CA GLN A 436 41.55 -3.39 -1.69
C GLN A 436 41.22 -3.55 -3.17
N LYS A 437 41.31 -4.79 -3.71
CA LYS A 437 41.19 -5.02 -5.16
C LYS A 437 39.76 -5.20 -5.65
N THR A 438 38.89 -5.82 -4.84
CA THR A 438 37.49 -6.10 -5.23
C THR A 438 36.56 -5.00 -4.78
N LEU A 439 36.68 -4.55 -3.52
CA LEU A 439 35.84 -3.48 -2.97
C LEU A 439 36.41 -2.07 -3.15
N ASN A 440 37.63 -1.95 -3.75
CA ASN A 440 38.33 -0.67 -3.98
C ASN A 440 38.50 0.18 -2.71
N MET A 441 38.68 -0.45 -1.55
CA MET A 441 38.93 0.27 -0.30
C MET A 441 40.36 0.77 -0.24
N ASN A 442 40.54 2.08 -0.08
CA ASN A 442 41.87 2.69 0.08
C ASN A 442 42.55 2.24 1.37
N ASN A 443 41.75 2.06 2.43
CA ASN A 443 42.23 1.65 3.75
C ASN A 443 41.35 0.51 4.29
N PRO A 444 41.81 -0.76 4.27
CA PRO A 444 41.10 -1.92 4.81
C PRO A 444 40.78 -1.81 6.32
N ASP A 445 41.57 -1.04 7.08
CA ASP A 445 41.33 -0.82 8.52
C ASP A 445 40.08 0.02 8.80
N GLU A 446 39.48 0.62 7.77
CA GLU A 446 38.19 1.36 7.86
C GLU A 446 36.98 0.47 7.64
N TYR A 447 37.15 -0.82 7.41
CA TYR A 447 36.03 -1.74 7.31
C TYR A 447 35.25 -1.79 8.62
N PHE A 448 33.93 -1.65 8.53
CA PHE A 448 33.07 -1.56 9.70
C PHE A 448 32.06 -2.70 9.76
N GLN A 449 31.64 -3.03 10.95
CA GLN A 449 30.61 -4.03 11.25
C GLN A 449 29.24 -3.43 10.96
N ALA A 450 28.44 -4.15 10.15
CA ALA A 450 27.15 -3.65 9.66
C ALA A 450 25.97 -3.89 10.60
N GLY A 451 26.16 -4.49 11.77
CA GLY A 451 25.09 -4.85 12.70
C GLY A 451 24.61 -3.68 13.59
N ILE A 452 25.41 -2.59 13.71
CA ILE A 452 25.01 -1.37 14.37
C ILE A 452 25.49 -0.20 13.54
N ILE A 453 24.56 0.59 13.00
CA ILE A 453 24.83 1.73 12.12
C ILE A 453 23.93 2.91 12.52
N VAL A 454 24.52 4.10 12.65
CA VAL A 454 23.75 5.36 12.70
C VAL A 454 23.82 5.97 11.30
N PHE A 455 22.70 6.08 10.64
CA PHE A 455 22.54 6.76 9.35
C PHE A 455 22.32 8.26 9.56
N ASN A 456 22.94 9.04 8.67
CA ASN A 456 22.74 10.50 8.61
C ASN A 456 21.68 10.84 7.58
#